data_eb1a557d59b0c718c5b68ae8c1a21ab2
#
_entry.id   eb1a557d59b0c718c5b68ae8c1a21ab2
#
_cell.length_a   1.000
_cell.length_b   1.000
_cell.length_c   1.000
_cell.angle_alpha   90.00
_cell.angle_beta   90.00
_cell.angle_gamma   90.00
#
_symmetry.space_group_name_H-M   'P 1'
#
loop_
_entity.id
_entity.type
_entity.pdbx_description
1 polymer ?
#
loop_
_entity_poly.entity_id
_entity_poly.type
_entity_poly.pdbx_seq_one_letter_code
_entity_poly.pdbx_strand_id
1 'polypeptide(L)'
;MRTFAGAIALLVACSSTQAQPDAGDAGDGGPPGPAAVTFPAGFLWGSATAAFQVEALDTNTDWSAWAALPNKIENGDTPDPNGPDALNHIPDDIATLVSTNQNAYRFSVEWGRIYPTLDAFTNNTPDQTALDTYLNELAALHAAGITPMVTLQHFAFPSWLSDVTDPNDPQGWERPGIVDQFATFCSRIAGYFGSEVDWWITINEPLNLVVGGYVQGSFPPGLVLQVTRGLNVAMVEVRAHAACYDAIHQADIMDADGDGIPALVSYAAHMRTFHPSDPTQQADIDAANHVRYVFNDWFINAVTLGEWDPNVDGDTVPSDITIDPTLKGRADYLGVNYYSDTLVSASRGVIIPAPINAAIAEAYLPTPRPKTDFGWDIYPEGLGTVLDEVKPYALPVVITENGIADEGDVMRARFIAEHLYQAGWAIQRGLDLRGYFHWALVDNFEWANGFCPHFGLSSYDMTTKARTVRASAQTYASIIQTGTVKQADIDAMPPYGTPAVQCQ
;
A
#
# COMPACT_ATOMS: atom_id res chain seq x y z
N MET A 1 28.23 -9.32 -19.58
CA MET A 1 27.81 -8.97 -18.23
C MET A 1 26.29 -9.01 -18.26
N ARG A 2 25.68 -10.15 -17.97
CA ARG A 2 24.23 -10.32 -17.91
C ARG A 2 23.81 -10.09 -16.46
N THR A 3 23.01 -9.14 -16.29
CA THR A 3 22.40 -8.44 -15.21
C THR A 3 21.83 -9.30 -14.07
N PHE A 4 22.14 -8.91 -12.85
CA PHE A 4 21.61 -9.38 -11.58
C PHE A 4 20.18 -8.84 -11.27
N ALA A 5 19.51 -8.22 -12.23
CA ALA A 5 18.19 -7.60 -12.02
C ALA A 5 17.03 -8.61 -11.99
N GLY A 6 17.26 -9.89 -12.23
CA GLY A 6 16.22 -10.93 -12.20
C GLY A 6 16.27 -11.88 -11.00
N ALA A 7 17.09 -11.62 -9.98
CA ALA A 7 17.42 -12.63 -8.96
C ALA A 7 16.66 -12.49 -7.63
N ILE A 8 15.79 -11.50 -7.48
CA ILE A 8 14.97 -11.35 -6.25
C ILE A 8 13.51 -11.71 -6.51
N ALA A 9 13.11 -11.81 -7.76
CA ALA A 9 11.75 -12.22 -8.13
C ALA A 9 11.62 -13.66 -8.65
N LEU A 10 12.68 -14.41 -9.01
CA LEU A 10 12.50 -15.83 -9.40
C LEU A 10 13.82 -16.58 -9.53
N LEU A 11 13.97 -17.61 -8.74
CA LEU A 11 14.65 -18.84 -9.09
C LEU A 11 13.70 -20.00 -8.76
N VAL A 12 12.74 -20.25 -9.62
CA VAL A 12 12.08 -21.55 -9.70
C VAL A 12 12.97 -22.45 -10.55
N ALA A 13 13.89 -23.17 -9.92
CA ALA A 13 14.52 -24.30 -10.51
C ALA A 13 13.68 -25.54 -10.16
N CYS A 14 12.97 -26.10 -11.14
CA CYS A 14 12.44 -27.45 -11.05
C CYS A 14 13.57 -28.44 -10.73
N SER A 15 13.57 -28.95 -9.49
CA SER A 15 14.18 -30.22 -9.18
C SER A 15 13.20 -31.02 -8.32
N SER A 16 12.69 -32.10 -8.91
CA SER A 16 11.94 -33.13 -8.24
C SER A 16 12.79 -33.77 -7.14
N THR A 17 12.44 -33.55 -5.87
CA THR A 17 12.87 -34.43 -4.76
C THR A 17 11.81 -34.46 -3.68
N GLN A 18 11.32 -35.67 -3.45
CA GLN A 18 10.65 -36.28 -2.30
C GLN A 18 10.14 -35.35 -1.18
N ALA A 19 8.83 -35.44 -0.96
CA ALA A 19 8.14 -34.95 0.22
C ALA A 19 8.85 -35.37 1.49
N GLN A 20 9.31 -34.39 2.28
CA GLN A 20 9.51 -34.54 3.71
C GLN A 20 8.16 -34.36 4.41
N PRO A 21 7.95 -35.09 5.54
CA PRO A 21 6.68 -35.04 6.23
C PRO A 21 6.42 -33.64 6.80
N ASP A 22 5.15 -33.25 6.74
CA ASP A 22 4.57 -32.05 7.30
C ASP A 22 5.24 -31.63 8.61
N ALA A 23 5.95 -30.53 8.58
CA ALA A 23 6.02 -29.68 9.77
C ALA A 23 4.58 -29.16 9.93
N GLY A 24 3.82 -29.85 10.79
CA GLY A 24 2.44 -29.52 11.03
C GLY A 24 2.29 -28.03 11.24
N ASP A 25 1.32 -27.48 10.58
CA ASP A 25 0.68 -26.24 10.94
C ASP A 25 0.51 -26.25 12.47
N ALA A 26 1.43 -25.61 13.19
CA ALA A 26 1.22 -25.25 14.56
C ALA A 26 0.18 -24.16 14.49
N GLY A 27 -1.06 -24.55 14.28
CA GLY A 27 -2.21 -23.71 14.40
C GLY A 27 -2.00 -22.89 15.67
N ASP A 28 -1.89 -21.61 15.51
CA ASP A 28 -1.83 -20.67 16.61
C ASP A 28 -2.97 -21.06 17.55
N GLY A 29 -2.63 -21.64 18.72
CA GLY A 29 -3.61 -22.24 19.64
C GLY A 29 -4.48 -21.19 20.36
N GLY A 30 -4.82 -20.11 19.65
CA GLY A 30 -5.79 -19.12 20.03
C GLY A 30 -7.20 -19.72 20.16
N PRO A 31 -8.10 -19.12 20.93
CA PRO A 31 -9.48 -19.55 21.01
C PRO A 31 -10.11 -19.54 19.60
N PRO A 32 -10.99 -20.50 19.28
CA PRO A 32 -11.66 -20.50 18.00
C PRO A 32 -12.39 -19.15 17.80
N GLY A 33 -12.28 -18.61 16.57
CA GLY A 33 -12.92 -17.35 16.23
C GLY A 33 -14.45 -17.39 16.39
N PRO A 34 -15.12 -16.26 16.42
CA PRO A 34 -16.56 -16.18 16.60
C PRO A 34 -17.30 -16.76 15.39
N ALA A 35 -18.53 -17.25 15.62
CA ALA A 35 -19.36 -17.79 14.52
C ALA A 35 -19.71 -16.73 13.45
N ALA A 36 -19.71 -15.46 13.83
CA ALA A 36 -19.91 -14.32 12.94
C ALA A 36 -19.25 -13.07 13.51
N VAL A 37 -18.83 -12.17 12.62
CA VAL A 37 -18.34 -10.84 12.92
C VAL A 37 -19.25 -9.80 12.30
N THR A 38 -19.36 -8.62 12.95
CA THR A 38 -20.19 -7.51 12.48
C THR A 38 -19.40 -6.21 12.48
N PHE A 39 -19.73 -5.34 11.56
CA PHE A 39 -19.12 -4.02 11.41
C PHE A 39 -20.06 -2.93 11.93
N PRO A 40 -19.53 -1.85 12.51
CA PRO A 40 -20.33 -0.76 13.04
C PRO A 40 -21.04 0.03 11.93
N ALA A 41 -22.12 0.71 12.29
CA ALA A 41 -22.70 1.73 11.42
C ALA A 41 -21.68 2.85 11.14
N GLY A 42 -21.67 3.40 9.94
CA GLY A 42 -20.70 4.42 9.54
C GLY A 42 -19.31 3.88 9.15
N PHE A 43 -19.15 2.56 9.08
CA PHE A 43 -17.91 1.95 8.60
C PHE A 43 -17.66 2.32 7.12
N LEU A 44 -16.44 2.74 6.80
CA LEU A 44 -16.04 3.09 5.43
C LEU A 44 -15.76 1.81 4.64
N TRP A 45 -16.56 1.57 3.64
CA TRP A 45 -16.44 0.46 2.71
C TRP A 45 -15.99 0.98 1.37
N GLY A 46 -14.77 0.72 0.98
CA GLY A 46 -14.20 1.33 -0.21
C GLY A 46 -13.33 0.40 -1.05
N SER A 47 -12.88 0.97 -2.14
CA SER A 47 -11.76 0.47 -2.93
C SER A 47 -10.71 1.57 -3.07
N ALA A 48 -9.47 1.15 -3.38
CA ALA A 48 -8.36 2.07 -3.57
C ALA A 48 -7.82 2.01 -5.01
N THR A 49 -7.21 3.12 -5.44
CA THR A 49 -6.42 3.24 -6.68
C THR A 49 -5.26 4.21 -6.46
N ALA A 50 -4.30 4.25 -7.40
CA ALA A 50 -3.24 5.25 -7.43
C ALA A 50 -3.15 5.91 -8.80
N ALA A 51 -2.92 7.22 -8.82
CA ALA A 51 -2.96 8.07 -10.01
C ALA A 51 -2.14 7.48 -11.17
N PHE A 52 -0.84 7.27 -10.97
CA PHE A 52 0.02 6.74 -12.02
C PHE A 52 -0.42 5.37 -12.56
N GLN A 53 -1.05 4.54 -11.73
CA GLN A 53 -1.49 3.20 -12.11
C GLN A 53 -2.79 3.18 -12.93
N VAL A 54 -3.66 4.18 -12.74
CA VAL A 54 -5.00 4.20 -13.37
C VAL A 54 -5.24 5.36 -14.32
N GLU A 55 -4.57 6.50 -14.14
CA GLU A 55 -4.74 7.67 -14.98
C GLU A 55 -3.94 7.52 -16.28
N ALA A 56 -4.53 7.91 -17.40
CA ALA A 56 -3.82 7.94 -18.67
C ALA A 56 -3.08 9.28 -18.88
N LEU A 57 -2.18 9.30 -19.88
CA LEU A 57 -1.47 10.49 -20.39
C LEU A 57 -0.64 11.21 -19.30
N ASP A 58 -0.13 10.47 -18.33
CA ASP A 58 0.78 11.03 -17.35
C ASP A 58 2.24 10.89 -17.79
N THR A 59 2.78 11.94 -18.37
CA THR A 59 4.15 11.99 -18.90
C THR A 59 5.11 12.82 -18.06
N ASN A 60 4.62 13.45 -16.98
CA ASN A 60 5.42 14.38 -16.16
C ASN A 60 5.92 13.74 -14.85
N THR A 61 6.06 12.42 -14.81
CA THR A 61 6.54 11.70 -13.64
C THR A 61 7.85 10.96 -13.93
N ASP A 62 8.59 10.68 -12.86
CA ASP A 62 9.75 9.79 -12.89
C ASP A 62 9.37 8.38 -13.34
N TRP A 63 8.19 7.89 -12.94
CA TRP A 63 7.69 6.59 -13.36
C TRP A 63 7.38 6.52 -14.85
N SER A 64 6.89 7.59 -15.47
CA SER A 64 6.69 7.60 -16.92
C SER A 64 8.04 7.52 -17.68
N ALA A 65 9.05 8.23 -17.18
CA ALA A 65 10.40 8.14 -17.71
C ALA A 65 11.03 6.76 -17.43
N TRP A 66 10.80 6.18 -16.26
CA TRP A 66 11.27 4.86 -15.86
C TRP A 66 10.67 3.76 -16.74
N ALA A 67 9.34 3.77 -16.94
CA ALA A 67 8.64 2.79 -17.78
C ALA A 67 9.11 2.82 -19.25
N ALA A 68 9.63 3.96 -19.72
CA ALA A 68 10.22 4.08 -21.05
C ALA A 68 11.63 3.47 -21.16
N LEU A 69 12.30 3.17 -20.04
CA LEU A 69 13.63 2.55 -20.06
C LEU A 69 13.53 1.05 -20.37
N PRO A 70 14.49 0.48 -21.15
CA PRO A 70 14.47 -0.94 -21.49
C PRO A 70 14.58 -1.84 -20.25
N ASN A 71 13.78 -2.90 -20.22
CA ASN A 71 13.80 -3.94 -19.18
C ASN A 71 13.53 -3.42 -17.74
N LYS A 72 12.79 -2.35 -17.60
CA LYS A 72 12.35 -1.84 -16.29
C LYS A 72 10.97 -2.33 -15.93
N ILE A 73 10.12 -2.54 -16.90
CA ILE A 73 8.76 -3.06 -16.72
C ILE A 73 8.66 -4.45 -17.35
N GLU A 74 7.98 -5.36 -16.68
CA GLU A 74 7.69 -6.69 -17.21
C GLU A 74 6.98 -6.58 -18.57
N ASN A 75 7.32 -7.45 -19.51
CA ASN A 75 6.83 -7.45 -20.89
C ASN A 75 7.07 -6.14 -21.69
N GLY A 76 7.70 -5.12 -21.10
CA GLY A 76 7.84 -3.80 -21.70
C GLY A 76 6.53 -3.03 -21.74
N ASP A 77 5.63 -3.31 -20.82
CA ASP A 77 4.36 -2.61 -20.68
C ASP A 77 4.54 -1.13 -20.37
N THR A 78 3.60 -0.32 -20.82
CA THR A 78 3.53 1.11 -20.50
C THR A 78 2.11 1.47 -20.10
N PRO A 79 1.91 2.33 -19.07
CA PRO A 79 0.57 2.70 -18.61
C PRO A 79 -0.23 3.40 -19.73
N ASP A 80 0.39 4.22 -20.57
CA ASP A 80 -0.26 4.89 -21.67
C ASP A 80 0.08 4.21 -23.01
N PRO A 81 -0.87 3.92 -23.88
CA PRO A 81 -2.33 4.10 -23.77
C PRO A 81 -3.06 2.88 -23.17
N ASN A 82 -2.36 1.94 -22.56
CA ASN A 82 -2.87 0.61 -22.22
C ASN A 82 -3.67 0.59 -20.89
N GLY A 83 -3.40 1.50 -19.98
CA GLY A 83 -4.06 1.61 -18.67
C GLY A 83 -5.56 1.89 -18.74
N PRO A 84 -6.25 1.89 -17.59
CA PRO A 84 -7.71 2.00 -17.52
C PRO A 84 -8.27 3.39 -17.82
N ASP A 85 -7.43 4.42 -17.91
CA ASP A 85 -7.84 5.81 -18.27
C ASP A 85 -8.93 6.37 -17.34
N ALA A 86 -8.69 6.26 -16.03
CA ALA A 86 -9.69 6.55 -14.99
C ALA A 86 -10.22 7.99 -15.06
N LEU A 87 -9.39 8.99 -15.34
CA LEU A 87 -9.83 10.39 -15.39
C LEU A 87 -10.88 10.67 -16.49
N ASN A 88 -10.89 9.89 -17.57
CA ASN A 88 -11.90 9.95 -18.61
C ASN A 88 -13.10 9.01 -18.33
N HIS A 89 -12.99 8.14 -17.32
CA HIS A 89 -13.96 7.11 -16.98
C HIS A 89 -14.48 7.21 -15.53
N ILE A 90 -14.38 8.38 -14.90
CA ILE A 90 -14.90 8.66 -13.55
C ILE A 90 -16.35 8.16 -13.36
N PRO A 91 -17.30 8.39 -14.30
CA PRO A 91 -18.66 7.87 -14.14
C PRO A 91 -18.74 6.33 -14.10
N ASP A 92 -17.90 5.64 -14.85
CA ASP A 92 -17.87 4.16 -14.87
C ASP A 92 -17.30 3.59 -13.58
N ASP A 93 -16.27 4.23 -13.03
CA ASP A 93 -15.66 3.87 -11.76
C ASP A 93 -16.63 4.13 -10.59
N ILE A 94 -17.33 5.26 -10.57
CA ILE A 94 -18.41 5.55 -9.62
C ILE A 94 -19.55 4.52 -9.76
N ALA A 95 -19.96 4.15 -10.97
CA ALA A 95 -20.96 3.12 -11.17
C ALA A 95 -20.53 1.76 -10.60
N THR A 96 -19.24 1.43 -10.68
CA THR A 96 -18.66 0.23 -10.05
C THR A 96 -18.77 0.30 -8.52
N LEU A 97 -18.39 1.41 -7.90
CA LEU A 97 -18.51 1.63 -6.45
C LEU A 97 -19.97 1.49 -5.99
N VAL A 98 -20.90 2.18 -6.65
CA VAL A 98 -22.32 2.14 -6.30
C VAL A 98 -22.91 0.74 -6.48
N SER A 99 -22.61 0.04 -7.58
CA SER A 99 -23.14 -1.30 -7.85
C SER A 99 -22.64 -2.36 -6.88
N THR A 100 -21.54 -2.08 -6.19
CA THR A 100 -20.94 -2.92 -5.15
C THR A 100 -21.20 -2.43 -3.73
N ASN A 101 -22.15 -1.49 -3.55
CA ASN A 101 -22.58 -0.91 -2.26
C ASN A 101 -21.48 -0.19 -1.49
N GLN A 102 -20.41 0.23 -2.14
CA GLN A 102 -19.32 0.96 -1.49
C GLN A 102 -19.74 2.40 -1.20
N ASN A 103 -19.27 2.95 -0.08
CA ASN A 103 -19.56 4.31 0.40
C ASN A 103 -18.31 5.17 0.54
N ALA A 104 -17.13 4.66 0.17
CA ALA A 104 -15.88 5.39 0.20
C ALA A 104 -15.01 5.02 -1.01
N TYR A 105 -14.11 5.93 -1.38
CA TYR A 105 -13.13 5.70 -2.45
C TYR A 105 -11.82 6.38 -2.11
N ARG A 106 -10.71 5.61 -2.14
CA ARG A 106 -9.36 6.13 -1.97
C ARG A 106 -8.68 6.24 -3.32
N PHE A 107 -8.20 7.43 -3.63
CA PHE A 107 -7.39 7.68 -4.83
C PHE A 107 -6.22 8.60 -4.51
N SER A 108 -5.24 8.70 -5.39
CA SER A 108 -4.16 9.66 -5.22
C SER A 108 -4.25 10.79 -6.25
N VAL A 109 -3.61 11.91 -5.95
CA VAL A 109 -3.46 13.02 -6.89
C VAL A 109 -2.03 13.03 -7.42
N GLU A 110 -1.87 13.27 -8.73
CA GLU A 110 -0.55 13.27 -9.35
C GLU A 110 0.08 14.66 -9.27
N TRP A 111 1.14 14.77 -8.45
CA TRP A 111 1.86 16.03 -8.27
C TRP A 111 2.40 16.59 -9.58
N GLY A 112 2.99 15.73 -10.43
CA GLY A 112 3.54 16.12 -11.74
C GLY A 112 2.48 16.58 -12.75
N ARG A 113 1.22 16.12 -12.60
CA ARG A 113 0.08 16.57 -13.41
C ARG A 113 -0.38 17.97 -13.00
N ILE A 114 -0.50 18.21 -11.69
CA ILE A 114 -0.96 19.51 -11.16
C ILE A 114 0.12 20.58 -11.33
N TYR A 115 1.39 20.23 -11.12
CA TYR A 115 2.52 21.14 -11.28
C TYR A 115 3.56 20.53 -12.24
N PRO A 116 3.37 20.70 -13.56
CA PRO A 116 4.18 20.01 -14.57
C PRO A 116 5.62 20.51 -14.67
N THR A 117 5.95 21.65 -14.05
CA THR A 117 7.29 22.22 -14.02
C THR A 117 7.64 22.80 -12.65
N LEU A 118 8.92 22.88 -12.35
CA LEU A 118 9.40 23.56 -11.13
C LEU A 118 8.96 25.04 -11.08
N ASP A 119 8.91 25.72 -12.21
CA ASP A 119 8.45 27.11 -12.31
C ASP A 119 6.96 27.22 -11.93
N ALA A 120 6.11 26.31 -12.47
CA ALA A 120 4.70 26.25 -12.10
C ALA A 120 4.52 26.01 -10.60
N PHE A 121 5.30 25.08 -10.04
CA PHE A 121 5.27 24.83 -8.60
C PHE A 121 5.76 26.03 -7.79
N THR A 122 6.90 26.63 -8.15
CA THR A 122 7.47 27.78 -7.43
C THR A 122 6.53 28.99 -7.41
N ASN A 123 5.91 29.28 -8.53
CA ASN A 123 5.03 30.44 -8.68
C ASN A 123 3.56 30.16 -8.30
N ASN A 124 3.25 28.95 -7.86
CA ASN A 124 1.88 28.48 -7.56
C ASN A 124 0.90 28.71 -8.74
N THR A 125 1.30 28.26 -9.90
CA THR A 125 0.49 28.29 -11.14
C THR A 125 0.19 26.86 -11.58
N PRO A 126 -0.78 26.16 -10.91
CA PRO A 126 -1.14 24.80 -11.26
C PRO A 126 -1.72 24.72 -12.66
N ASP A 127 -1.63 23.55 -13.28
CA ASP A 127 -2.44 23.24 -14.46
C ASP A 127 -3.92 23.22 -14.04
N GLN A 128 -4.66 24.21 -14.51
CA GLN A 128 -6.06 24.39 -14.10
C GLN A 128 -6.94 23.25 -14.61
N THR A 129 -6.62 22.66 -15.76
CA THR A 129 -7.39 21.53 -16.31
C THR A 129 -7.23 20.29 -15.41
N ALA A 130 -6.00 20.03 -14.97
CA ALA A 130 -5.74 18.94 -14.03
C ALA A 130 -6.45 19.15 -12.69
N LEU A 131 -6.36 20.37 -12.15
CA LEU A 131 -7.03 20.71 -10.89
C LEU A 131 -8.55 20.58 -10.99
N ASP A 132 -9.15 21.12 -12.06
CA ASP A 132 -10.60 21.04 -12.30
C ASP A 132 -11.06 19.59 -12.48
N THR A 133 -10.21 18.71 -13.06
CA THR A 133 -10.54 17.29 -13.21
C THR A 133 -10.69 16.60 -11.85
N TYR A 134 -9.75 16.78 -10.93
CA TYR A 134 -9.84 16.23 -9.58
C TYR A 134 -11.01 16.83 -8.78
N LEU A 135 -11.27 18.14 -8.90
CA LEU A 135 -12.44 18.77 -8.27
C LEU A 135 -13.76 18.22 -8.82
N ASN A 136 -13.85 17.95 -10.12
CA ASN A 136 -15.02 17.31 -10.72
C ASN A 136 -15.20 15.85 -10.26
N GLU A 137 -14.12 15.12 -10.05
CA GLU A 137 -14.13 13.75 -9.48
C GLU A 137 -14.68 13.80 -8.06
N LEU A 138 -14.15 14.67 -7.19
CA LEU A 138 -14.63 14.86 -5.82
C LEU A 138 -16.13 15.20 -5.79
N ALA A 139 -16.57 16.17 -6.61
CA ALA A 139 -17.99 16.54 -6.70
C ALA A 139 -18.86 15.36 -7.17
N ALA A 140 -18.38 14.54 -8.09
CA ALA A 140 -19.12 13.36 -8.58
C ALA A 140 -19.21 12.25 -7.52
N LEU A 141 -18.15 12.05 -6.72
CA LEU A 141 -18.14 11.12 -5.58
C LEU A 141 -19.18 11.55 -4.54
N HIS A 142 -19.18 12.81 -4.12
CA HIS A 142 -20.19 13.35 -3.19
C HIS A 142 -21.62 13.23 -3.73
N ALA A 143 -21.83 13.52 -5.01
CA ALA A 143 -23.16 13.36 -5.64
C ALA A 143 -23.65 11.90 -5.60
N ALA A 144 -22.73 10.94 -5.55
CA ALA A 144 -23.02 9.52 -5.41
C ALA A 144 -23.10 9.03 -3.94
N GLY A 145 -22.84 9.91 -2.96
CA GLY A 145 -22.79 9.55 -1.53
C GLY A 145 -21.54 8.74 -1.14
N ILE A 146 -20.42 8.97 -1.84
CA ILE A 146 -19.15 8.28 -1.65
C ILE A 146 -18.16 9.24 -0.99
N THR A 147 -17.64 8.86 0.18
CA THR A 147 -16.63 9.62 0.92
C THR A 147 -15.27 9.48 0.24
N PRO A 148 -14.62 10.59 -0.16
CA PRO A 148 -13.29 10.55 -0.73
C PRO A 148 -12.22 10.41 0.36
N MET A 149 -11.15 9.65 0.07
CA MET A 149 -9.90 9.60 0.82
C MET A 149 -8.76 9.90 -0.16
N VAL A 150 -8.01 10.97 0.07
CA VAL A 150 -7.01 11.45 -0.88
C VAL A 150 -5.60 11.15 -0.42
N THR A 151 -4.83 10.48 -1.27
CA THR A 151 -3.40 10.22 -1.09
C THR A 151 -2.58 11.26 -1.87
N LEU A 152 -1.62 11.90 -1.21
CA LEU A 152 -0.84 13.00 -1.78
C LEU A 152 0.44 12.54 -2.48
N GLN A 153 1.07 11.45 -2.01
CA GLN A 153 2.21 10.84 -2.66
C GLN A 153 2.03 9.32 -2.73
N HIS A 154 2.01 8.77 -3.95
CA HIS A 154 1.89 7.34 -4.19
C HIS A 154 2.98 6.89 -5.18
N PHE A 155 4.23 6.89 -4.68
CA PHE A 155 5.50 6.49 -5.31
C PHE A 155 6.00 7.41 -6.43
N ALA A 156 5.12 8.02 -7.23
CA ALA A 156 5.52 8.84 -8.36
C ALA A 156 5.92 10.26 -7.94
N PHE A 157 6.97 10.79 -8.56
CA PHE A 157 7.42 12.17 -8.41
C PHE A 157 7.34 12.94 -9.72
N PRO A 158 7.11 14.27 -9.67
CA PRO A 158 7.24 15.10 -10.85
C PRO A 158 8.61 14.91 -11.51
N SER A 159 8.65 14.86 -12.84
CA SER A 159 9.89 14.69 -13.61
C SER A 159 10.96 15.76 -13.34
N TRP A 160 10.55 16.94 -12.83
CA TRP A 160 11.48 17.99 -12.43
C TRP A 160 12.13 17.74 -11.05
N LEU A 161 11.69 16.73 -10.29
CA LEU A 161 12.32 16.26 -9.04
C LEU A 161 13.20 15.02 -9.24
N SER A 162 13.10 14.34 -10.35
CA SER A 162 13.79 13.07 -10.56
C SER A 162 14.32 12.94 -11.98
N ASP A 163 15.61 12.64 -12.15
CA ASP A 163 16.20 12.23 -13.42
C ASP A 163 16.58 10.74 -13.34
N VAL A 164 15.69 9.88 -13.78
CA VAL A 164 15.87 8.42 -13.72
C VAL A 164 16.99 7.90 -14.63
N THR A 165 17.59 8.76 -15.47
CA THR A 165 18.71 8.42 -16.33
C THR A 165 20.06 8.54 -15.63
N ASP A 166 20.16 9.30 -14.54
CA ASP A 166 21.35 9.39 -13.69
C ASP A 166 21.03 8.99 -12.23
N PRO A 167 21.22 7.72 -11.86
CA PRO A 167 20.95 7.24 -10.51
C PRO A 167 21.88 7.82 -9.43
N ASN A 168 22.90 8.61 -9.80
CA ASN A 168 23.79 9.29 -8.88
C ASN A 168 23.32 10.72 -8.54
N ASP A 169 22.44 11.31 -9.38
CA ASP A 169 21.79 12.58 -9.04
C ASP A 169 20.77 12.35 -7.92
N PRO A 170 20.65 13.24 -6.93
CA PRO A 170 19.59 13.14 -5.92
C PRO A 170 18.20 13.12 -6.55
N GLN A 171 17.38 12.15 -6.17
CA GLN A 171 16.06 11.89 -6.78
C GLN A 171 14.97 11.99 -5.72
N GLY A 172 13.82 12.56 -6.07
CA GLY A 172 12.66 12.58 -5.22
C GLY A 172 12.98 12.98 -3.77
N TRP A 173 12.85 12.06 -2.83
CA TRP A 173 13.13 12.30 -1.40
C TRP A 173 14.58 12.64 -1.05
N GLU A 174 15.54 12.43 -1.95
CA GLU A 174 16.93 12.82 -1.73
C GLU A 174 17.21 14.29 -2.07
N ARG A 175 16.29 14.98 -2.74
CA ARG A 175 16.47 16.38 -3.14
C ARG A 175 16.58 17.31 -1.92
N PRO A 176 17.58 18.20 -1.86
CA PRO A 176 17.63 19.21 -0.82
C PRO A 176 16.35 20.06 -0.79
N GLY A 177 15.77 20.23 0.40
CA GLY A 177 14.53 21.02 0.57
C GLY A 177 13.24 20.29 0.21
N ILE A 178 13.28 18.98 -0.09
CA ILE A 178 12.09 18.22 -0.49
C ILE A 178 11.02 18.19 0.60
N VAL A 179 11.41 18.19 1.88
CA VAL A 179 10.45 18.21 2.99
C VAL A 179 9.59 19.47 2.94
N ASP A 180 10.20 20.64 2.73
CA ASP A 180 9.47 21.91 2.64
C ASP A 180 8.65 22.00 1.34
N GLN A 181 9.16 21.44 0.24
CA GLN A 181 8.46 21.40 -1.03
C GLN A 181 7.22 20.50 -0.93
N PHE A 182 7.36 19.33 -0.31
CA PHE A 182 6.24 18.43 -0.09
C PHE A 182 5.19 19.03 0.85
N ALA A 183 5.60 19.62 1.97
CA ALA A 183 4.69 20.33 2.86
C ALA A 183 3.95 21.48 2.14
N THR A 184 4.63 22.20 1.24
CA THR A 184 4.01 23.23 0.39
C THR A 184 2.99 22.62 -0.56
N PHE A 185 3.29 21.48 -1.19
CA PHE A 185 2.35 20.74 -2.02
C PHE A 185 1.12 20.32 -1.21
N CYS A 186 1.32 19.68 -0.05
CA CYS A 186 0.25 19.27 0.86
C CYS A 186 -0.67 20.43 1.24
N SER A 187 -0.08 21.57 1.66
CA SER A 187 -0.84 22.78 2.02
C SER A 187 -1.70 23.30 0.88
N ARG A 188 -1.18 23.28 -0.36
CA ARG A 188 -1.90 23.76 -1.52
C ARG A 188 -3.06 22.84 -1.90
N ILE A 189 -2.81 21.53 -1.93
CA ILE A 189 -3.86 20.57 -2.26
C ILE A 189 -4.95 20.58 -1.19
N ALA A 190 -4.58 20.60 0.08
CA ALA A 190 -5.54 20.75 1.19
C ALA A 190 -6.34 22.06 1.08
N GLY A 191 -5.70 23.16 0.68
CA GLY A 191 -6.40 24.42 0.41
C GLY A 191 -7.33 24.40 -0.79
N TYR A 192 -7.07 23.56 -1.80
CA TYR A 192 -7.97 23.40 -2.96
C TYR A 192 -9.13 22.43 -2.70
N PHE A 193 -8.90 21.36 -1.94
CA PHE A 193 -9.81 20.23 -1.80
C PHE A 193 -10.48 20.14 -0.43
N GLY A 194 -10.05 20.89 0.58
CA GLY A 194 -10.50 20.75 1.96
C GLY A 194 -12.01 20.92 2.19
N SER A 195 -12.74 21.60 1.27
CA SER A 195 -14.20 21.62 1.35
C SER A 195 -14.88 20.31 0.91
N GLU A 196 -14.12 19.38 0.35
CA GLU A 196 -14.60 18.13 -0.24
C GLU A 196 -13.95 16.90 0.38
N VAL A 197 -12.89 17.06 1.22
CA VAL A 197 -12.06 15.96 1.72
C VAL A 197 -11.74 16.15 3.20
N ASP A 198 -12.09 15.17 4.05
CA ASP A 198 -11.67 15.11 5.45
C ASP A 198 -10.61 14.02 5.69
N TRP A 199 -10.48 13.05 4.79
CA TRP A 199 -9.57 11.91 4.94
C TRP A 199 -8.34 12.05 4.04
N TRP A 200 -7.17 12.22 4.67
CA TRP A 200 -5.91 12.47 3.98
C TRP A 200 -4.87 11.40 4.26
N ILE A 201 -4.19 10.94 3.23
CA ILE A 201 -2.99 10.12 3.30
C ILE A 201 -1.84 10.92 2.70
N THR A 202 -0.81 11.19 3.50
CA THR A 202 0.35 11.97 3.06
C THR A 202 1.22 11.18 2.08
N ILE A 203 1.66 10.00 2.51
CA ILE A 203 2.57 9.11 1.76
C ILE A 203 2.01 7.70 1.81
N ASN A 204 1.97 7.04 0.66
CA ASN A 204 1.69 5.61 0.58
C ASN A 204 2.98 4.80 0.75
N GLU A 205 2.98 3.86 1.68
CA GLU A 205 3.99 2.80 1.85
C GLU A 205 5.46 3.27 1.74
N PRO A 206 5.91 4.20 2.57
CA PRO A 206 7.25 4.80 2.42
C PRO A 206 8.37 3.76 2.32
N LEU A 207 8.32 2.68 3.12
CA LEU A 207 9.35 1.64 3.08
C LEU A 207 9.31 0.77 1.81
N ASN A 208 8.18 0.69 1.10
CA ASN A 208 8.13 0.01 -0.20
C ASN A 208 8.89 0.78 -1.27
N LEU A 209 8.82 2.11 -1.28
CA LEU A 209 9.65 2.94 -2.15
C LEU A 209 11.15 2.70 -1.86
N VAL A 210 11.52 2.63 -0.58
CA VAL A 210 12.90 2.33 -0.16
C VAL A 210 13.33 0.95 -0.63
N VAL A 211 12.50 -0.07 -0.42
CA VAL A 211 12.82 -1.45 -0.84
C VAL A 211 12.92 -1.54 -2.35
N GLY A 212 11.92 -1.04 -3.08
CA GLY A 212 11.90 -1.08 -4.54
C GLY A 212 13.01 -0.25 -5.19
N GLY A 213 13.22 0.97 -4.71
CA GLY A 213 14.15 1.93 -5.31
C GLY A 213 15.61 1.75 -4.92
N TYR A 214 15.88 1.28 -3.69
CA TYR A 214 17.25 1.29 -3.14
C TYR A 214 17.78 -0.08 -2.76
N VAL A 215 16.93 -1.09 -2.62
CA VAL A 215 17.35 -2.45 -2.28
C VAL A 215 17.21 -3.41 -3.46
N GLN A 216 16.05 -3.41 -4.12
CA GLN A 216 15.74 -4.30 -5.25
C GLN A 216 16.11 -3.69 -6.61
N GLY A 217 15.99 -2.38 -6.78
CA GLY A 217 16.23 -1.68 -8.03
C GLY A 217 15.10 -1.84 -9.05
N SER A 218 13.91 -2.23 -8.60
CA SER A 218 12.69 -2.38 -9.41
C SER A 218 11.92 -1.06 -9.60
N PHE A 219 12.08 -0.12 -8.68
CA PHE A 219 11.50 1.23 -8.71
C PHE A 219 12.58 2.28 -9.04
N PRO A 220 12.24 3.48 -9.52
CA PRO A 220 13.17 4.59 -9.50
C PRO A 220 13.77 4.80 -8.10
N PRO A 221 15.04 5.14 -7.93
CA PRO A 221 16.09 5.36 -8.95
C PRO A 221 16.81 4.08 -9.42
N GLY A 222 16.36 2.89 -9.08
CA GLY A 222 16.88 1.63 -9.61
C GLY A 222 18.18 1.16 -8.98
N LEU A 223 18.42 1.50 -7.74
CA LEU A 223 19.61 1.13 -6.99
C LEU A 223 19.42 -0.25 -6.32
N VAL A 224 20.52 -1.01 -6.24
CA VAL A 224 20.51 -2.36 -5.66
C VAL A 224 21.39 -2.40 -4.42
N LEU A 225 20.87 -2.96 -3.31
CA LEU A 225 21.55 -3.14 -2.02
C LEU A 225 22.18 -1.85 -1.46
N GLN A 226 21.58 -0.69 -1.74
CA GLN A 226 21.99 0.61 -1.20
C GLN A 226 21.21 0.92 0.10
N VAL A 227 21.22 -0.03 1.04
CA VAL A 227 20.38 0.00 2.26
C VAL A 227 20.55 1.28 3.06
N THR A 228 21.79 1.71 3.32
CA THR A 228 22.04 2.95 4.07
C THR A 228 21.46 4.18 3.35
N ARG A 229 21.57 4.25 2.01
CA ARG A 229 20.99 5.34 1.23
C ARG A 229 19.47 5.29 1.30
N GLY A 230 18.88 4.11 1.20
CA GLY A 230 17.43 3.90 1.35
C GLY A 230 16.91 4.29 2.73
N LEU A 231 17.61 3.92 3.81
CA LEU A 231 17.22 4.33 5.16
C LEU A 231 17.29 5.85 5.36
N ASN A 232 18.28 6.54 4.76
CA ASN A 232 18.30 8.00 4.77
C ASN A 232 17.07 8.59 4.07
N VAL A 233 16.60 7.96 3.00
CA VAL A 233 15.33 8.33 2.33
C VAL A 233 14.15 8.12 3.26
N ALA A 234 14.03 6.97 3.93
CA ALA A 234 12.98 6.72 4.90
C ALA A 234 12.95 7.76 6.04
N MET A 235 14.13 8.18 6.52
CA MET A 235 14.24 9.25 7.51
C MET A 235 13.74 10.61 7.00
N VAL A 236 13.91 10.89 5.71
CA VAL A 236 13.35 12.09 5.06
C VAL A 236 11.84 11.96 4.93
N GLU A 237 11.32 10.78 4.58
CA GLU A 237 9.88 10.52 4.47
C GLU A 237 9.15 10.70 5.81
N VAL A 238 9.73 10.26 6.95
CA VAL A 238 9.19 10.53 8.29
C VAL A 238 9.02 12.04 8.51
N ARG A 239 10.03 12.83 8.20
CA ARG A 239 9.99 14.30 8.37
C ARG A 239 9.03 14.96 7.38
N ALA A 240 8.99 14.46 6.16
CA ALA A 240 8.08 14.94 5.12
C ALA A 240 6.62 14.66 5.49
N HIS A 241 6.33 13.48 6.02
CA HIS A 241 5.01 13.15 6.55
C HIS A 241 4.60 14.11 7.68
N ALA A 242 5.47 14.31 8.69
CA ALA A 242 5.17 15.21 9.80
C ALA A 242 4.94 16.66 9.35
N ALA A 243 5.74 17.15 8.42
CA ALA A 243 5.58 18.50 7.85
C ALA A 243 4.31 18.63 7.00
N CYS A 244 3.95 17.59 6.24
CA CYS A 244 2.71 17.52 5.46
C CYS A 244 1.49 17.46 6.38
N TYR A 245 1.53 16.67 7.46
CA TYR A 245 0.49 16.62 8.50
C TYR A 245 0.19 18.01 9.06
N ASP A 246 1.23 18.72 9.52
CA ASP A 246 1.08 20.08 10.03
C ASP A 246 0.55 21.06 8.97
N ALA A 247 0.99 20.90 7.72
CA ALA A 247 0.57 21.75 6.60
C ALA A 247 -0.89 21.55 6.20
N ILE A 248 -1.39 20.30 6.21
CA ILE A 248 -2.81 19.98 5.95
C ILE A 248 -3.68 20.60 7.03
N HIS A 249 -3.40 20.34 8.32
CA HIS A 249 -4.17 20.88 9.44
C HIS A 249 -4.21 22.41 9.51
N GLN A 250 -3.21 23.08 8.92
CA GLN A 250 -3.20 24.54 8.81
C GLN A 250 -4.03 25.05 7.62
N ALA A 251 -4.09 24.31 6.54
CA ALA A 251 -4.72 24.73 5.30
C ALA A 251 -6.17 24.28 5.17
N ASP A 252 -6.47 23.08 5.67
CA ASP A 252 -7.80 22.48 5.67
C ASP A 252 -8.52 22.78 6.99
N ILE A 253 -9.41 23.73 6.95
CA ILE A 253 -10.23 24.16 8.09
C ILE A 253 -11.73 23.95 7.83
N MET A 254 -12.05 23.30 6.71
CA MET A 254 -13.41 22.98 6.32
C MET A 254 -13.75 21.57 6.75
N ASP A 255 -14.97 21.36 7.17
CA ASP A 255 -15.53 20.08 7.60
C ASP A 255 -16.47 19.62 6.48
N ALA A 256 -16.00 18.70 5.64
CA ALA A 256 -16.69 18.32 4.40
C ALA A 256 -17.86 17.37 4.67
N ASP A 257 -17.79 16.53 5.71
CA ASP A 257 -18.84 15.56 6.05
C ASP A 257 -19.74 16.01 7.22
N GLY A 258 -19.38 17.08 7.92
CA GLY A 258 -20.19 17.69 8.98
C GLY A 258 -20.06 16.99 10.34
N ASP A 259 -19.02 16.23 10.57
CA ASP A 259 -18.76 15.50 11.82
C ASP A 259 -18.06 16.35 12.91
N GLY A 260 -17.61 17.54 12.55
CA GLY A 260 -16.91 18.49 13.42
C GLY A 260 -15.39 18.40 13.37
N ILE A 261 -14.82 17.57 12.47
CA ILE A 261 -13.37 17.36 12.30
C ILE A 261 -12.97 17.73 10.87
N PRO A 262 -12.33 18.88 10.63
CA PRO A 262 -11.98 19.33 9.27
C PRO A 262 -11.01 18.44 8.51
N ALA A 263 -10.08 17.79 9.23
CA ALA A 263 -9.09 16.92 8.60
C ALA A 263 -8.70 15.76 9.50
N LEU A 264 -8.63 14.58 8.93
CA LEU A 264 -8.05 13.36 9.51
C LEU A 264 -6.86 12.96 8.65
N VAL A 265 -5.65 13.07 9.18
CA VAL A 265 -4.40 12.93 8.43
C VAL A 265 -3.59 11.75 8.94
N SER A 266 -3.15 10.90 8.03
CA SER A 266 -2.25 9.78 8.29
C SER A 266 -1.33 9.52 7.09
N TYR A 267 -0.55 8.45 7.17
CA TYR A 267 0.07 7.79 6.03
C TYR A 267 -0.45 6.35 5.94
N ALA A 268 -0.19 5.66 4.84
CA ALA A 268 -0.54 4.25 4.71
C ALA A 268 0.71 3.39 4.94
N ALA A 269 0.72 2.62 6.02
CA ALA A 269 1.80 1.70 6.33
C ALA A 269 1.58 0.35 5.63
N HIS A 270 2.53 -0.09 4.79
CA HIS A 270 2.54 -1.48 4.40
C HIS A 270 3.01 -2.32 5.58
N MET A 271 2.18 -3.20 6.05
CA MET A 271 2.48 -4.09 7.16
C MET A 271 2.45 -5.55 6.73
N ARG A 272 3.33 -6.35 7.30
CA ARG A 272 3.40 -7.80 7.07
C ARG A 272 3.58 -8.53 8.39
N THR A 273 3.22 -9.80 8.42
CA THR A 273 3.71 -10.71 9.45
C THR A 273 5.06 -11.25 9.02
N PHE A 274 6.01 -11.29 9.95
CA PHE A 274 7.35 -11.81 9.71
C PHE A 274 7.56 -13.07 10.55
N HIS A 275 7.81 -14.19 9.91
CA HIS A 275 7.98 -15.47 10.56
C HIS A 275 9.43 -15.94 10.48
N PRO A 276 10.03 -16.47 11.58
CA PRO A 276 11.34 -17.09 11.52
C PRO A 276 11.29 -18.32 10.62
N SER A 277 12.28 -18.49 9.75
CA SER A 277 12.37 -19.65 8.84
C SER A 277 12.56 -20.97 9.61
N ASP A 278 13.15 -20.89 10.80
CA ASP A 278 13.21 -21.97 11.76
C ASP A 278 12.87 -21.42 13.16
N PRO A 279 11.62 -21.65 13.65
CA PRO A 279 11.18 -21.13 14.94
C PRO A 279 11.91 -21.74 16.14
N THR A 280 12.78 -22.73 15.95
CA THR A 280 13.63 -23.32 16.99
C THR A 280 15.01 -22.65 17.08
N GLN A 281 15.36 -21.81 16.08
CA GLN A 281 16.65 -21.12 16.04
C GLN A 281 16.47 -19.66 16.52
N GLN A 282 17.13 -19.32 17.63
CA GLN A 282 17.06 -17.97 18.18
C GLN A 282 17.50 -16.89 17.18
N ALA A 283 18.53 -17.16 16.37
CA ALA A 283 18.99 -16.23 15.36
C ALA A 283 17.94 -15.89 14.29
N ASP A 284 17.12 -16.87 13.87
CA ASP A 284 16.05 -16.64 12.91
C ASP A 284 14.88 -15.87 13.57
N ILE A 285 14.58 -16.14 14.84
CA ILE A 285 13.60 -15.39 15.64
C ILE A 285 14.04 -13.93 15.78
N ASP A 286 15.29 -13.69 16.15
CA ASP A 286 15.85 -12.33 16.31
C ASP A 286 15.83 -11.57 14.98
N ALA A 287 16.18 -12.23 13.88
CA ALA A 287 16.13 -11.64 12.54
C ALA A 287 14.70 -11.28 12.13
N ALA A 288 13.71 -12.15 12.38
CA ALA A 288 12.31 -11.87 12.07
C ALA A 288 11.77 -10.70 12.89
N ASN A 289 12.08 -10.65 14.20
CA ASN A 289 11.70 -9.54 15.06
C ASN A 289 12.33 -8.20 14.62
N HIS A 290 13.59 -8.22 14.20
CA HIS A 290 14.26 -7.02 13.72
C HIS A 290 13.63 -6.51 12.41
N VAL A 291 13.41 -7.39 11.42
CA VAL A 291 12.75 -6.98 10.17
C VAL A 291 11.34 -6.47 10.45
N ARG A 292 10.58 -7.10 11.36
CA ARG A 292 9.26 -6.63 11.78
C ARG A 292 9.34 -5.21 12.35
N TYR A 293 10.28 -4.96 13.27
CA TYR A 293 10.49 -3.63 13.83
C TYR A 293 10.76 -2.59 12.74
N VAL A 294 11.72 -2.86 11.86
CA VAL A 294 12.09 -1.94 10.78
C VAL A 294 10.91 -1.65 9.87
N PHE A 295 10.14 -2.67 9.53
CA PHE A 295 9.10 -2.57 8.51
C PHE A 295 7.74 -2.13 9.05
N ASN A 296 7.32 -2.66 10.23
CA ASN A 296 6.01 -2.37 10.79
C ASN A 296 6.05 -1.25 11.85
N ASP A 297 7.08 -1.20 12.71
CA ASP A 297 7.01 -0.40 13.93
C ASP A 297 7.73 0.95 13.82
N TRP A 298 8.90 0.98 13.18
CA TRP A 298 9.82 2.11 13.22
C TRP A 298 9.17 3.43 12.78
N PHE A 299 8.50 3.44 11.61
CA PHE A 299 7.86 4.65 11.09
C PHE A 299 6.66 5.06 11.96
N ILE A 300 5.83 4.09 12.38
CA ILE A 300 4.67 4.36 13.25
C ILE A 300 5.14 4.95 14.58
N ASN A 301 6.17 4.36 15.21
CA ASN A 301 6.74 4.87 16.45
C ASN A 301 7.23 6.30 16.32
N ALA A 302 7.92 6.62 15.23
CA ALA A 302 8.41 7.97 14.97
C ALA A 302 7.27 8.99 14.93
N VAL A 303 6.20 8.74 14.16
CA VAL A 303 5.15 9.73 13.92
C VAL A 303 4.07 9.77 15.00
N THR A 304 3.89 8.68 15.75
CA THR A 304 2.89 8.61 16.85
C THR A 304 3.50 8.94 18.21
N LEU A 305 4.62 8.28 18.56
CA LEU A 305 5.27 8.38 19.85
C LEU A 305 6.38 9.44 19.87
N GLY A 306 6.89 9.82 18.70
CA GLY A 306 8.05 10.67 18.53
C GLY A 306 9.37 9.92 18.76
N GLU A 307 9.36 8.61 18.76
CA GLU A 307 10.56 7.78 18.94
C GLU A 307 11.42 7.84 17.68
N TRP A 308 12.54 8.52 17.79
CA TRP A 308 13.52 8.65 16.72
C TRP A 308 14.68 7.70 16.96
N ASP A 309 14.72 6.63 16.19
CA ASP A 309 15.80 5.65 16.13
C ASP A 309 16.61 5.88 14.85
N PRO A 310 17.80 6.53 14.93
CA PRO A 310 18.60 6.85 13.75
C PRO A 310 19.33 5.66 13.15
N ASN A 311 19.48 4.58 13.90
CA ASN A 311 20.18 3.37 13.48
C ASN A 311 19.21 2.29 12.96
N VAL A 312 17.92 2.45 13.24
CA VAL A 312 16.85 1.50 12.85
C VAL A 312 17.15 0.09 13.35
N ASP A 313 17.71 -0.03 14.55
CA ASP A 313 18.13 -1.33 15.12
C ASP A 313 17.15 -1.88 16.18
N GLY A 314 16.10 -1.14 16.52
CA GLY A 314 15.06 -1.55 17.46
C GLY A 314 15.52 -1.62 18.90
N ASP A 315 16.65 -1.00 19.16
CA ASP A 315 17.24 -0.86 20.48
C ASP A 315 17.38 -2.15 21.29
N THR A 316 18.28 -2.95 20.85
CA THR A 316 18.91 -3.91 21.75
C THR A 316 19.77 -3.23 22.83
N VAL A 317 20.02 -1.91 22.66
CA VAL A 317 20.71 -1.02 23.62
C VAL A 317 19.92 0.28 23.72
N PRO A 318 19.18 0.54 24.82
CA PRO A 318 18.20 1.64 24.97
C PRO A 318 18.75 3.07 24.85
N SER A 319 19.94 3.29 24.37
CA SER A 319 20.65 4.57 24.56
C SER A 319 20.59 5.52 23.37
N ASP A 320 20.12 5.12 22.20
CA ASP A 320 20.10 6.00 21.03
C ASP A 320 18.71 6.37 20.48
N ILE A 321 17.63 5.69 20.88
CA ILE A 321 16.28 6.21 20.67
C ILE A 321 16.08 7.50 21.46
N THR A 322 15.71 8.55 20.76
CA THR A 322 15.38 9.84 21.37
C THR A 322 13.94 10.22 21.07
N ILE A 323 13.35 11.07 21.91
CA ILE A 323 12.02 11.61 21.63
C ILE A 323 12.15 12.92 20.86
N ASP A 324 11.69 12.93 19.61
CA ASP A 324 11.58 14.13 18.79
C ASP A 324 10.15 14.68 18.88
N PRO A 325 9.93 15.81 19.58
CA PRO A 325 8.58 16.37 19.73
C PRO A 325 7.99 16.90 18.42
N THR A 326 8.79 17.12 17.38
CA THR A 326 8.32 17.59 16.08
C THR A 326 7.68 16.47 15.27
N LEU A 327 7.98 15.21 15.61
CA LEU A 327 7.40 14.03 14.97
C LEU A 327 6.19 13.50 15.75
N LYS A 328 6.19 13.66 17.07
CA LYS A 328 5.20 13.07 17.96
C LYS A 328 3.78 13.55 17.67
N GLY A 329 2.85 12.59 17.57
CA GLY A 329 1.41 12.87 17.40
C GLY A 329 1.07 13.40 16.00
N ARG A 330 1.78 12.93 14.98
CA ARG A 330 1.54 13.28 13.58
C ARG A 330 0.76 12.19 12.84
N ALA A 331 -0.25 11.62 13.50
CA ALA A 331 -1.23 10.73 12.90
C ALA A 331 -2.55 10.83 13.67
N ASP A 332 -3.67 11.07 12.98
CA ASP A 332 -5.01 11.08 13.57
C ASP A 332 -5.64 9.69 13.54
N TYR A 333 -5.19 8.86 12.64
CA TYR A 333 -5.52 7.44 12.53
C TYR A 333 -4.31 6.67 12.00
N LEU A 334 -4.37 5.34 11.95
CA LEU A 334 -3.35 4.51 11.33
C LEU A 334 -3.92 3.88 10.05
N GLY A 335 -3.31 4.19 8.92
CA GLY A 335 -3.58 3.51 7.65
C GLY A 335 -2.75 2.24 7.54
N VAL A 336 -3.40 1.10 7.28
CA VAL A 336 -2.76 -0.22 7.16
C VAL A 336 -3.02 -0.81 5.78
N ASN A 337 -1.95 -1.07 5.03
CA ASN A 337 -1.98 -1.90 3.84
C ASN A 337 -1.46 -3.30 4.20
N TYR A 338 -2.22 -4.35 3.89
CA TYR A 338 -1.82 -5.72 4.19
C TYR A 338 -2.11 -6.65 3.00
N TYR A 339 -1.12 -7.45 2.62
CA TYR A 339 -1.26 -8.39 1.50
C TYR A 339 -0.82 -9.82 1.84
N SER A 340 0.28 -9.99 2.59
CA SER A 340 0.94 -11.28 2.76
C SER A 340 1.83 -11.30 4.00
N ASP A 341 2.47 -12.45 4.23
CA ASP A 341 3.52 -12.66 5.24
C ASP A 341 4.91 -12.80 4.61
N THR A 342 5.92 -12.99 5.43
CA THR A 342 7.32 -13.11 5.00
C THR A 342 8.09 -14.05 5.90
N LEU A 343 8.78 -15.05 5.31
CA LEU A 343 9.76 -15.88 6.00
C LEU A 343 11.12 -15.18 6.08
N VAL A 344 11.66 -15.09 7.28
CA VAL A 344 12.95 -14.43 7.55
C VAL A 344 13.94 -15.41 8.17
N SER A 345 15.20 -15.32 7.77
CA SER A 345 16.30 -16.09 8.34
C SER A 345 17.49 -15.19 8.67
N ALA A 346 18.29 -15.57 9.64
CA ALA A 346 19.56 -14.89 9.92
C ALA A 346 20.61 -15.12 8.82
N SER A 347 20.50 -16.18 8.02
CA SER A 347 21.58 -16.58 7.12
C SER A 347 21.17 -17.27 5.82
N ARG A 348 19.91 -17.66 5.65
CA ARG A 348 19.43 -18.41 4.48
C ARG A 348 18.45 -17.56 3.68
N GLY A 349 18.78 -17.28 2.43
CA GLY A 349 17.92 -16.52 1.53
C GLY A 349 18.64 -15.36 0.86
N VAL A 350 17.87 -14.36 0.42
CA VAL A 350 18.40 -13.11 -0.11
C VAL A 350 18.80 -12.21 1.05
N ILE A 351 20.12 -12.07 1.25
CA ILE A 351 20.69 -11.32 2.38
C ILE A 351 20.55 -9.81 2.12
N ILE A 352 19.90 -9.12 3.04
CA ILE A 352 19.89 -7.66 3.13
C ILE A 352 21.04 -7.26 4.07
N PRO A 353 22.00 -6.43 3.61
CA PRO A 353 23.16 -6.08 4.41
C PRO A 353 22.82 -5.16 5.60
N ALA A 354 23.84 -4.81 6.37
CA ALA A 354 23.70 -3.91 7.51
C ALA A 354 22.97 -2.60 7.15
N PRO A 355 22.18 -2.05 8.09
CA PRO A 355 21.97 -2.50 9.46
C PRO A 355 20.99 -3.67 9.61
N ILE A 356 20.25 -4.06 8.56
CA ILE A 356 19.19 -5.06 8.63
C ILE A 356 19.75 -6.45 8.99
N ASN A 357 20.82 -6.88 8.33
CA ASN A 357 21.52 -8.15 8.60
C ASN A 357 20.61 -9.39 8.67
N ALA A 358 19.59 -9.42 7.85
CA ALA A 358 18.62 -10.52 7.77
C ALA A 358 18.44 -10.97 6.32
N ALA A 359 17.87 -12.16 6.13
CA ALA A 359 17.60 -12.69 4.81
C ALA A 359 16.13 -13.02 4.63
N ILE A 360 15.56 -12.65 3.49
CA ILE A 360 14.25 -13.10 3.07
C ILE A 360 14.37 -14.54 2.57
N ALA A 361 13.76 -15.46 3.31
CA ALA A 361 13.90 -16.90 3.12
C ALA A 361 12.85 -17.52 2.19
N GLU A 362 11.78 -16.82 1.85
CA GLU A 362 10.66 -17.32 1.05
C GLU A 362 11.08 -17.89 -0.31
N ALA A 363 12.04 -17.24 -0.97
CA ALA A 363 12.55 -17.70 -2.25
C ALA A 363 13.24 -19.08 -2.18
N TYR A 364 13.66 -19.52 -0.97
CA TYR A 364 14.38 -20.76 -0.73
C TYR A 364 13.61 -21.78 0.09
N LEU A 365 12.62 -21.32 0.85
CA LEU A 365 11.78 -22.12 1.74
C LEU A 365 10.32 -21.73 1.54
N PRO A 366 9.71 -22.17 0.41
CA PRO A 366 8.32 -21.83 0.11
C PRO A 366 7.39 -22.39 1.19
N THR A 367 6.40 -21.60 1.57
CA THR A 367 5.36 -22.03 2.50
C THR A 367 4.38 -22.98 1.81
N PRO A 368 3.64 -23.81 2.58
CA PRO A 368 2.56 -24.65 2.04
C PRO A 368 1.28 -23.86 1.75
N ARG A 369 1.24 -22.54 2.00
CA ARG A 369 0.06 -21.71 1.84
C ARG A 369 -0.32 -21.56 0.36
N PRO A 370 -1.63 -21.33 0.07
CA PRO A 370 -2.08 -20.95 -1.26
C PRO A 370 -1.38 -19.67 -1.72
N LYS A 371 -1.15 -19.56 -3.03
CA LYS A 371 -0.46 -18.42 -3.63
C LYS A 371 -1.41 -17.62 -4.52
N THR A 372 -1.18 -16.31 -4.57
CA THR A 372 -1.80 -15.41 -5.56
C THR A 372 -1.13 -15.56 -6.92
N ASP A 373 -1.70 -14.95 -7.97
CA ASP A 373 -1.03 -14.86 -9.29
C ASP A 373 0.33 -14.11 -9.22
N PHE A 374 0.51 -13.27 -8.20
CA PHE A 374 1.76 -12.58 -7.88
C PHE A 374 2.77 -13.45 -7.10
N GLY A 375 2.38 -14.67 -6.74
CA GLY A 375 3.21 -15.60 -5.97
C GLY A 375 3.23 -15.34 -4.46
N TRP A 376 2.49 -14.35 -3.97
CA TRP A 376 2.39 -14.05 -2.54
C TRP A 376 1.54 -15.07 -1.79
N ASP A 377 1.90 -15.32 -0.54
CA ASP A 377 1.10 -16.16 0.33
C ASP A 377 -0.26 -15.55 0.64
N ILE A 378 -1.31 -16.35 0.57
CA ILE A 378 -2.63 -15.96 1.07
C ILE A 378 -2.67 -16.33 2.54
N TYR A 379 -2.67 -15.31 3.42
CA TYR A 379 -2.61 -15.48 4.87
C TYR A 379 -3.54 -14.52 5.60
N PRO A 380 -4.85 -14.83 5.67
CA PRO A 380 -5.84 -13.95 6.31
C PRO A 380 -5.59 -13.67 7.78
N GLU A 381 -5.09 -14.67 8.55
CA GLU A 381 -4.76 -14.55 9.97
C GLU A 381 -3.69 -13.47 10.22
N GLY A 382 -2.81 -13.27 9.25
CA GLY A 382 -1.79 -12.22 9.30
C GLY A 382 -2.39 -10.81 9.35
N LEU A 383 -3.52 -10.56 8.69
CA LEU A 383 -4.24 -9.30 8.86
C LEU A 383 -4.68 -9.12 10.31
N GLY A 384 -5.23 -10.17 10.93
CA GLY A 384 -5.60 -10.14 12.35
C GLY A 384 -4.42 -9.82 13.27
N THR A 385 -3.24 -10.39 12.95
CA THR A 385 -1.99 -10.15 13.68
C THR A 385 -1.53 -8.70 13.58
N VAL A 386 -1.42 -8.13 12.37
CA VAL A 386 -0.97 -6.73 12.22
C VAL A 386 -1.97 -5.73 12.80
N LEU A 387 -3.28 -6.04 12.79
CA LEU A 387 -4.28 -5.23 13.46
C LEU A 387 -4.15 -5.26 14.99
N ASP A 388 -3.75 -6.39 15.57
CA ASP A 388 -3.44 -6.48 17.01
C ASP A 388 -2.11 -5.77 17.34
N GLU A 389 -1.12 -5.75 16.44
CA GLU A 389 0.14 -5.01 16.59
C GLU A 389 -0.08 -3.49 16.66
N VAL A 390 -1.03 -2.93 15.90
CA VAL A 390 -1.29 -1.48 15.91
C VAL A 390 -2.22 -1.03 17.04
N LYS A 391 -2.95 -1.93 17.68
CA LYS A 391 -3.88 -1.62 18.76
C LYS A 391 -3.27 -0.84 19.95
N PRO A 392 -2.03 -1.11 20.42
CA PRO A 392 -1.39 -0.36 21.50
C PRO A 392 -1.22 1.15 21.27
N TYR A 393 -1.22 1.61 20.03
CA TYR A 393 -1.13 3.05 19.71
C TYR A 393 -2.40 3.81 20.08
N ALA A 394 -3.52 3.11 20.30
CA ALA A 394 -4.81 3.67 20.73
C ALA A 394 -5.36 4.76 19.79
N LEU A 395 -5.04 4.67 18.51
CA LEU A 395 -5.60 5.50 17.44
C LEU A 395 -6.67 4.72 16.67
N PRO A 396 -7.63 5.39 16.02
CA PRO A 396 -8.46 4.77 15.00
C PRO A 396 -7.60 4.11 13.92
N VAL A 397 -8.09 3.02 13.32
CA VAL A 397 -7.40 2.30 12.26
C VAL A 397 -8.29 2.25 11.02
N VAL A 398 -7.68 2.37 9.85
CA VAL A 398 -8.31 2.11 8.56
C VAL A 398 -7.44 1.12 7.79
N ILE A 399 -8.02 0.03 7.29
CA ILE A 399 -7.34 -0.81 6.31
C ILE A 399 -7.43 -0.06 4.98
N THR A 400 -6.33 0.60 4.62
CA THR A 400 -6.23 1.48 3.45
C THR A 400 -5.98 0.72 2.16
N GLU A 401 -5.46 -0.52 2.26
CA GLU A 401 -5.40 -1.48 1.16
C GLU A 401 -5.39 -2.92 1.68
N ASN A 402 -6.14 -3.79 1.00
CA ASN A 402 -6.05 -5.24 1.10
C ASN A 402 -6.63 -5.86 -0.19
N GLY A 403 -5.91 -6.76 -0.82
CA GLY A 403 -6.33 -7.30 -2.11
C GLY A 403 -5.50 -8.50 -2.57
N ILE A 404 -5.93 -9.06 -3.69
CA ILE A 404 -5.34 -10.26 -4.28
C ILE A 404 -5.22 -10.12 -5.80
N ALA A 405 -4.06 -10.47 -6.34
CA ALA A 405 -3.92 -10.70 -7.77
C ALA A 405 -4.54 -12.07 -8.11
N ASP A 406 -5.62 -12.06 -8.90
CA ASP A 406 -6.39 -13.25 -9.29
C ASP A 406 -7.10 -12.96 -10.62
N GLU A 407 -6.43 -13.23 -11.75
CA GLU A 407 -6.97 -13.02 -13.09
C GLU A 407 -8.24 -13.84 -13.32
N GLY A 408 -8.20 -15.08 -12.84
CA GLY A 408 -9.32 -16.03 -13.01
C GLY A 408 -10.55 -15.74 -12.16
N ASP A 409 -10.47 -14.80 -11.22
CA ASP A 409 -11.52 -14.45 -10.25
C ASP A 409 -12.07 -15.66 -9.46
N VAL A 410 -11.22 -16.64 -9.18
CA VAL A 410 -11.58 -17.89 -8.51
C VAL A 410 -11.21 -17.93 -7.03
N MET A 411 -10.33 -17.03 -6.60
CA MET A 411 -9.81 -16.95 -5.24
C MET A 411 -10.31 -15.70 -4.48
N ARG A 412 -10.56 -14.59 -5.21
CA ARG A 412 -10.83 -13.26 -4.62
C ARG A 412 -12.06 -13.24 -3.70
N ALA A 413 -13.15 -13.95 -4.05
CA ALA A 413 -14.34 -13.99 -3.22
C ALA A 413 -14.06 -14.53 -1.81
N ARG A 414 -13.30 -15.64 -1.72
CA ARG A 414 -12.88 -16.24 -0.45
C ARG A 414 -11.88 -15.36 0.29
N PHE A 415 -10.91 -14.80 -0.43
CA PHE A 415 -9.92 -13.87 0.12
C PHE A 415 -10.60 -12.69 0.83
N ILE A 416 -11.54 -12.03 0.17
CA ILE A 416 -12.31 -10.91 0.73
C ILE A 416 -13.04 -11.33 2.01
N ALA A 417 -13.76 -12.48 1.97
CA ALA A 417 -14.53 -12.94 3.10
C ALA A 417 -13.64 -13.26 4.32
N GLU A 418 -12.51 -13.95 4.12
CA GLU A 418 -11.60 -14.33 5.19
C GLU A 418 -10.89 -13.12 5.80
N HIS A 419 -10.41 -12.18 4.98
CA HIS A 419 -9.75 -10.96 5.49
C HIS A 419 -10.75 -10.05 6.20
N LEU A 420 -11.96 -9.88 5.70
CA LEU A 420 -13.01 -9.14 6.41
C LEU A 420 -13.46 -9.84 7.69
N TYR A 421 -13.43 -11.17 7.75
CA TYR A 421 -13.66 -11.90 8.99
C TYR A 421 -12.59 -11.53 10.04
N GLN A 422 -11.32 -11.50 9.69
CA GLN A 422 -10.23 -11.08 10.59
C GLN A 422 -10.38 -9.62 11.04
N ALA A 423 -10.73 -8.73 10.11
CA ALA A 423 -11.00 -7.32 10.40
C ALA A 423 -12.16 -7.15 11.41
N GLY A 424 -13.30 -7.80 11.17
CA GLY A 424 -14.44 -7.77 12.08
C GLY A 424 -14.13 -8.43 13.44
N TRP A 425 -13.29 -9.45 13.45
CA TRP A 425 -12.85 -10.06 14.72
C TRP A 425 -11.91 -9.14 15.52
N ALA A 426 -11.05 -8.38 14.84
CA ALA A 426 -10.26 -7.35 15.50
C ALA A 426 -11.14 -6.27 16.18
N ILE A 427 -12.24 -5.86 15.52
CA ILE A 427 -13.24 -4.96 16.13
C ILE A 427 -13.81 -5.58 17.41
N GLN A 428 -14.20 -6.85 17.39
CA GLN A 428 -14.74 -7.55 18.58
C GLN A 428 -13.71 -7.67 19.70
N ARG A 429 -12.42 -7.69 19.38
CA ARG A 429 -11.30 -7.62 20.35
C ARG A 429 -11.01 -6.19 20.83
N GLY A 430 -11.80 -5.20 20.40
CA GLY A 430 -11.76 -3.82 20.86
C GLY A 430 -10.84 -2.89 20.06
N LEU A 431 -10.53 -3.20 18.80
CA LEU A 431 -9.88 -2.28 17.88
C LEU A 431 -10.91 -1.25 17.37
N ASP A 432 -10.57 0.03 17.35
CA ASP A 432 -11.35 1.09 16.68
C ASP A 432 -11.03 1.07 15.18
N LEU A 433 -11.52 0.06 14.47
CA LEU A 433 -11.37 -0.06 13.02
C LEU A 433 -12.54 0.64 12.32
N ARG A 434 -12.25 1.65 11.50
CA ARG A 434 -13.24 2.54 10.89
C ARG A 434 -13.49 2.32 9.41
N GLY A 435 -12.61 1.60 8.71
CA GLY A 435 -12.77 1.38 7.27
C GLY A 435 -11.94 0.24 6.72
N TYR A 436 -12.35 -0.20 5.53
CA TYR A 436 -11.65 -1.19 4.70
C TYR A 436 -11.74 -0.78 3.24
N PHE A 437 -10.59 -0.71 2.58
CA PHE A 437 -10.47 -0.39 1.16
C PHE A 437 -9.85 -1.57 0.42
N HIS A 438 -10.58 -2.13 -0.55
CA HIS A 438 -10.06 -3.20 -1.39
C HIS A 438 -9.09 -2.65 -2.43
N TRP A 439 -7.92 -3.27 -2.56
CA TRP A 439 -7.01 -3.03 -3.67
C TRP A 439 -7.27 -4.07 -4.76
N ALA A 440 -7.81 -3.68 -5.93
CA ALA A 440 -8.12 -2.33 -6.37
C ALA A 440 -9.55 -2.26 -6.94
N LEU A 441 -10.03 -1.05 -7.24
CA LEU A 441 -11.33 -0.87 -7.87
C LEU A 441 -11.36 -1.48 -9.27
N VAL A 442 -10.30 -1.22 -10.05
CA VAL A 442 -10.14 -1.67 -11.44
C VAL A 442 -8.72 -2.23 -11.63
N ASP A 443 -8.57 -3.21 -12.52
CA ASP A 443 -7.24 -3.67 -12.94
C ASP A 443 -6.41 -2.49 -13.42
N ASN A 444 -5.12 -2.49 -13.11
CA ASN A 444 -4.29 -1.34 -13.36
C ASN A 444 -2.84 -1.74 -13.67
N PHE A 445 -1.97 -0.75 -13.83
CA PHE A 445 -0.55 -0.92 -14.06
C PHE A 445 0.17 -1.18 -12.72
N GLU A 446 0.60 -2.42 -12.50
CA GLU A 446 1.24 -2.83 -11.24
C GLU A 446 2.75 -2.57 -11.27
N TRP A 447 3.14 -1.31 -11.39
CA TRP A 447 4.51 -0.82 -11.29
C TRP A 447 5.47 -1.59 -12.22
N ALA A 448 6.56 -2.16 -11.65
CA ALA A 448 7.53 -2.94 -12.42
C ALA A 448 6.94 -4.21 -13.06
N ASN A 449 5.80 -4.69 -12.59
CA ASN A 449 5.14 -5.89 -13.08
C ASN A 449 4.11 -5.62 -14.20
N GLY A 450 3.96 -4.36 -14.62
CA GLY A 450 3.11 -4.00 -15.76
C GLY A 450 1.65 -4.40 -15.54
N PHE A 451 1.03 -5.03 -16.53
CA PHE A 451 -0.37 -5.44 -16.47
C PHE A 451 -0.58 -6.92 -16.15
N CYS A 452 0.46 -7.65 -15.73
CA CYS A 452 0.31 -9.06 -15.39
C CYS A 452 -0.58 -9.29 -14.14
N PRO A 453 -0.40 -8.58 -13.00
CA PRO A 453 -1.24 -8.80 -11.82
C PRO A 453 -2.62 -8.12 -11.96
N HIS A 454 -3.69 -8.89 -11.72
CA HIS A 454 -5.07 -8.41 -11.80
C HIS A 454 -5.70 -8.32 -10.41
N PHE A 455 -5.70 -7.12 -9.82
CA PHE A 455 -6.22 -6.87 -8.48
C PHE A 455 -7.67 -6.34 -8.46
N GLY A 456 -8.17 -5.86 -9.59
CA GLY A 456 -9.43 -5.13 -9.66
C GLY A 456 -10.67 -5.91 -9.24
N LEU A 457 -11.62 -5.27 -8.56
CA LEU A 457 -13.00 -5.72 -8.47
C LEU A 457 -13.70 -5.64 -9.83
N SER A 458 -13.18 -4.84 -10.73
CA SER A 458 -13.55 -4.79 -12.13
C SER A 458 -12.33 -4.96 -13.03
N SER A 459 -12.51 -5.57 -14.18
CA SER A 459 -11.59 -5.50 -15.31
C SER A 459 -11.99 -4.34 -16.22
N TYR A 460 -11.11 -4.01 -17.17
CA TYR A 460 -11.44 -3.07 -18.25
C TYR A 460 -11.01 -3.63 -19.61
N ASP A 461 -11.69 -3.21 -20.65
CA ASP A 461 -11.28 -3.49 -22.03
C ASP A 461 -10.19 -2.51 -22.47
N MET A 462 -9.04 -3.02 -22.89
CA MET A 462 -7.89 -2.16 -23.24
C MET A 462 -8.15 -1.16 -24.37
N THR A 463 -9.15 -1.41 -25.22
CA THR A 463 -9.47 -0.54 -26.37
C THR A 463 -10.54 0.49 -26.02
N THR A 464 -11.64 0.02 -25.41
CA THR A 464 -12.82 0.87 -25.14
C THR A 464 -12.81 1.45 -23.73
N LYS A 465 -11.93 0.95 -22.87
CA LYS A 465 -11.83 1.26 -21.43
C LYS A 465 -13.09 0.92 -20.62
N ALA A 466 -14.06 0.26 -21.20
CA ALA A 466 -15.29 -0.15 -20.52
C ALA A 466 -15.01 -1.08 -19.34
N ARG A 467 -15.63 -0.81 -18.18
CA ARG A 467 -15.50 -1.61 -16.96
C ARG A 467 -16.39 -2.85 -17.01
N THR A 468 -15.89 -3.95 -16.46
CA THR A 468 -16.67 -5.18 -16.24
C THR A 468 -16.48 -5.64 -14.80
N VAL A 469 -17.54 -5.50 -13.99
CA VAL A 469 -17.51 -5.91 -12.58
C VAL A 469 -17.38 -7.42 -12.48
N ARG A 470 -16.40 -7.89 -11.70
CA ARG A 470 -16.14 -9.32 -11.48
C ARG A 470 -17.17 -9.97 -10.56
N ALA A 471 -17.32 -11.28 -10.67
CA ALA A 471 -18.27 -12.04 -9.84
C ALA A 471 -17.92 -11.96 -8.35
N SER A 472 -16.64 -11.97 -7.99
CA SER A 472 -16.17 -11.84 -6.61
C SER A 472 -16.58 -10.53 -5.95
N ALA A 473 -16.75 -9.45 -6.70
CA ALA A 473 -17.20 -8.15 -6.18
C ALA A 473 -18.61 -8.24 -5.56
N GLN A 474 -19.45 -9.22 -5.99
CA GLN A 474 -20.75 -9.46 -5.38
C GLN A 474 -20.65 -10.05 -3.96
N THR A 475 -19.58 -10.76 -3.64
CA THR A 475 -19.28 -11.19 -2.25
C THR A 475 -19.02 -9.97 -1.39
N TYR A 476 -18.18 -9.05 -1.86
CA TYR A 476 -17.91 -7.78 -1.15
C TYR A 476 -19.19 -6.96 -0.97
N ALA A 477 -19.97 -6.77 -2.03
CA ALA A 477 -21.24 -6.06 -1.99
C ALA A 477 -22.26 -6.66 -1.00
N SER A 478 -22.30 -7.99 -0.90
CA SER A 478 -23.19 -8.71 0.03
C SER A 478 -22.75 -8.53 1.50
N ILE A 479 -21.43 -8.54 1.74
CA ILE A 479 -20.88 -8.27 3.08
C ILE A 479 -21.19 -6.83 3.49
N ILE A 480 -20.98 -5.86 2.61
CA ILE A 480 -21.32 -4.46 2.86
C ILE A 480 -22.79 -4.29 3.19
N GLN A 481 -23.68 -4.89 2.40
CA GLN A 481 -25.12 -4.80 2.58
C GLN A 481 -25.59 -5.36 3.92
N THR A 482 -24.97 -6.46 4.39
CA THR A 482 -25.36 -7.11 5.64
C THR A 482 -24.58 -6.59 6.86
N GLY A 483 -23.43 -5.93 6.65
CA GLY A 483 -22.49 -5.56 7.69
C GLY A 483 -21.95 -6.75 8.49
N THR A 484 -21.97 -7.96 7.91
CA THR A 484 -21.70 -9.21 8.65
C THR A 484 -20.94 -10.22 7.79
N VAL A 485 -19.96 -10.90 8.39
CA VAL A 485 -19.31 -12.10 7.84
C VAL A 485 -19.51 -13.26 8.79
N LYS A 486 -19.99 -14.40 8.27
CA LYS A 486 -20.18 -15.63 9.06
C LYS A 486 -19.13 -16.67 8.69
N GLN A 487 -18.58 -17.34 9.71
CA GLN A 487 -17.62 -18.43 9.48
C GLN A 487 -18.23 -19.54 8.60
N ALA A 488 -19.50 -19.88 8.83
CA ALA A 488 -20.18 -20.90 8.05
C ALA A 488 -20.32 -20.57 6.54
N ASP A 489 -20.40 -19.26 6.20
CA ASP A 489 -20.46 -18.85 4.80
C ASP A 489 -19.07 -19.01 4.16
N ILE A 490 -17.98 -18.73 4.89
CA ILE A 490 -16.60 -18.98 4.45
C ILE A 490 -16.34 -20.48 4.28
N ASP A 491 -16.76 -21.31 5.24
CA ASP A 491 -16.58 -22.77 5.21
C ASP A 491 -17.30 -23.41 4.02
N ALA A 492 -18.38 -22.79 3.55
CA ALA A 492 -19.13 -23.23 2.37
C ALA A 492 -18.49 -22.81 1.04
N MET A 493 -17.53 -21.88 1.05
CA MET A 493 -16.83 -21.48 -0.17
C MET A 493 -15.85 -22.55 -0.64
N PRO A 494 -15.59 -22.65 -1.95
CA PRO A 494 -14.56 -23.56 -2.46
C PRO A 494 -13.20 -23.19 -1.87
N PRO A 495 -12.29 -24.16 -1.67
CA PRO A 495 -10.92 -23.89 -1.28
C PRO A 495 -10.24 -23.01 -2.34
N TYR A 496 -9.12 -22.35 -1.96
CA TYR A 496 -8.31 -21.62 -2.91
C TYR A 496 -7.89 -22.49 -4.09
N GLY A 497 -8.05 -21.94 -5.27
CA GLY A 497 -7.59 -22.54 -6.52
C GLY A 497 -6.07 -22.41 -6.72
N THR A 498 -5.63 -22.86 -7.87
CA THR A 498 -4.26 -22.54 -8.34
C THR A 498 -4.28 -21.22 -9.10
N PRO A 499 -3.19 -20.41 -9.00
CA PRO A 499 -3.04 -19.21 -9.81
C PRO A 499 -3.29 -19.46 -11.30
N ALA A 500 -4.03 -18.55 -11.94
CA ALA A 500 -4.33 -18.64 -13.38
C ALA A 500 -3.13 -18.25 -14.22
N VAL A 501 -2.35 -17.28 -13.73
CA VAL A 501 -1.10 -16.80 -14.30
C VAL A 501 -0.02 -16.77 -13.22
N GLN A 502 1.24 -16.60 -13.62
CA GLN A 502 2.36 -16.32 -12.71
C GLN A 502 3.07 -15.07 -13.21
N CYS A 503 2.88 -13.98 -12.48
CA CYS A 503 3.58 -12.73 -12.71
C CYS A 503 5.00 -12.83 -12.13
N GLN A 504 6.01 -12.26 -12.84
CA GLN A 504 7.41 -12.41 -12.48
C GLN A 504 7.98 -11.18 -11.77
#